data_59c74bdf089bc45ccef92082e5e303f2
#
_entry.id   59c74bdf089bc45ccef92082e5e303f2
#
_cell.length_a   1.000
_cell.length_b   1.000
_cell.length_c   1.000
_cell.angle_alpha   90.00
_cell.angle_beta   90.00
_cell.angle_gamma   90.00
#
_symmetry.space_group_name_H-M   'P 1'
#
loop_
_entity.id
_entity.type
_entity.pdbx_description
1 polymer ?
#
loop_
_entity_poly.entity_id
_entity_poly.type
_entity_poly.pdbx_seq_one_letter_code
_entity_poly.pdbx_strand_id
1 'polypeptide(L)'
;MTSLTLFLTVLGTVFIAEMGDKTQLMLIAMTSKYKIRHIVIGTAAAILVLNGLAVIAGGLLNEFLKSNLWIIKAIACAAFFYFSVTSLASDDDDEEAGDSKFNFAPLAVFATFFVAELGDKTQLTAITFGATNGLNMDSINIWVASSIGLFAADIIGMMIGYFLHGKTPDSFFHILAFAIFAVFGFVNLPSAVYLFLNKGAELPGFIEMIKSASVIPVVMGIVAVVFAACCGLQFWLNTRDKQKMEMHISE
;
A
#
# COMPACT_ATOMS: atom_id res chain seq x y z
N MET A 1 11.39 15.15 8.37
CA MET A 1 9.96 15.53 8.35
C MET A 1 9.52 15.86 9.76
N THR A 2 8.57 16.78 9.96
CA THR A 2 7.96 16.91 11.29
C THR A 2 7.12 15.65 11.56
N SER A 3 6.96 15.27 12.84
CA SER A 3 6.15 14.09 13.23
C SER A 3 4.71 14.16 12.68
N LEU A 4 4.11 15.35 12.62
CA LEU A 4 2.79 15.58 12.05
C LEU A 4 2.76 15.34 10.53
N THR A 5 3.77 15.83 9.81
CA THR A 5 3.86 15.60 8.35
C THR A 5 3.97 14.11 8.03
N LEU A 6 4.80 13.38 8.78
CA LEU A 6 4.93 11.94 8.63
C LEU A 6 3.59 11.24 8.89
N PHE A 7 2.92 11.57 9.99
CA PHE A 7 1.62 11.02 10.34
C PHE A 7 0.59 11.22 9.22
N LEU A 8 0.42 12.45 8.75
CA LEU A 8 -0.55 12.76 7.68
C LEU A 8 -0.19 12.09 6.35
N THR A 9 1.11 11.99 6.04
CA THR A 9 1.59 11.31 4.84
C THR A 9 1.25 9.82 4.89
N VAL A 10 1.57 9.14 5.98
CA VAL A 10 1.29 7.70 6.13
C VAL A 10 -0.22 7.45 6.11
N LEU A 11 -0.98 8.21 6.89
CA LEU A 11 -2.44 8.10 6.96
C LEU A 11 -3.07 8.27 5.57
N GLY A 12 -2.73 9.36 4.88
CA GLY A 12 -3.30 9.63 3.55
C GLY A 12 -2.90 8.59 2.51
N THR A 13 -1.64 8.13 2.53
CA THR A 13 -1.16 7.11 1.59
C THR A 13 -1.90 5.80 1.78
N VAL A 14 -1.99 5.30 3.02
CA VAL A 14 -2.67 4.04 3.32
C VAL A 14 -4.17 4.15 3.05
N PHE A 15 -4.81 5.25 3.47
CA PHE A 15 -6.22 5.50 3.22
C PHE A 15 -6.57 5.42 1.72
N ILE A 16 -5.80 6.12 0.88
CA ILE A 16 -6.08 6.17 -0.56
C ILE A 16 -5.75 4.85 -1.24
N ALA A 17 -4.66 4.20 -0.82
CA ALA A 17 -4.27 2.90 -1.36
C ALA A 17 -5.32 1.81 -1.12
N GLU A 18 -6.08 1.95 -0.01
CA GLU A 18 -7.10 0.98 0.39
C GLU A 18 -8.48 1.27 -0.21
N MET A 19 -8.74 2.52 -0.64
CA MET A 19 -10.04 2.85 -1.21
C MET A 19 -10.33 2.06 -2.49
N GLY A 20 -11.49 1.37 -2.51
CA GLY A 20 -11.91 0.51 -3.63
C GLY A 20 -11.29 -0.89 -3.60
N ASP A 21 -10.67 -1.32 -2.50
CA ASP A 21 -10.04 -2.64 -2.40
C ASP A 21 -11.06 -3.76 -2.10
N LYS A 22 -10.66 -5.00 -2.44
CA LYS A 22 -11.46 -6.22 -2.26
C LYS A 22 -11.92 -6.45 -0.81
N THR A 23 -11.15 -6.03 0.17
CA THR A 23 -11.49 -6.16 1.59
C THR A 23 -12.73 -5.39 1.97
N GLN A 24 -13.00 -4.26 1.34
CA GLN A 24 -14.25 -3.51 1.53
C GLN A 24 -15.46 -4.32 1.07
N LEU A 25 -15.37 -5.03 -0.07
CA LEU A 25 -16.41 -5.94 -0.55
C LEU A 25 -16.58 -7.13 0.39
N MET A 26 -15.48 -7.70 0.89
CA MET A 26 -15.51 -8.76 1.89
C MET A 26 -16.20 -8.31 3.18
N LEU A 27 -15.91 -7.10 3.68
CA LEU A 27 -16.58 -6.55 4.86
C LEU A 27 -18.09 -6.36 4.62
N ILE A 28 -18.50 -5.92 3.41
CA ILE A 28 -19.92 -5.84 3.03
C ILE A 28 -20.55 -7.24 3.07
N ALA A 29 -19.91 -8.24 2.46
CA ALA A 29 -20.40 -9.62 2.47
C ALA A 29 -20.53 -10.17 3.90
N MET A 30 -19.61 -9.81 4.80
CA MET A 30 -19.68 -10.21 6.21
C MET A 30 -20.88 -9.63 6.95
N THR A 31 -21.48 -8.51 6.51
CA THR A 31 -22.68 -7.94 7.14
C THR A 31 -23.90 -8.86 7.05
N SER A 32 -23.92 -9.79 6.10
CA SER A 32 -24.97 -10.83 5.99
C SER A 32 -24.85 -11.90 7.08
N LYS A 33 -23.64 -12.16 7.60
CA LYS A 33 -23.37 -13.24 8.58
C LYS A 33 -23.17 -12.71 10.00
N TYR A 34 -22.63 -11.51 10.17
CA TYR A 34 -22.23 -10.96 11.47
C TYR A 34 -22.84 -9.58 11.74
N LYS A 35 -23.05 -9.28 13.01
CA LYS A 35 -23.48 -7.93 13.42
C LYS A 35 -22.36 -6.93 13.17
N ILE A 36 -22.67 -5.74 12.69
CA ILE A 36 -21.70 -4.66 12.36
C ILE A 36 -20.69 -4.43 13.50
N ARG A 37 -21.13 -4.44 14.77
CA ARG A 37 -20.24 -4.28 15.92
C ARG A 37 -19.12 -5.34 15.99
N HIS A 38 -19.42 -6.59 15.59
CA HIS A 38 -18.43 -7.68 15.58
C HIS A 38 -17.45 -7.50 14.41
N ILE A 39 -17.93 -7.02 13.27
CA ILE A 39 -17.11 -6.67 12.12
C ILE A 39 -16.15 -5.55 12.51
N VAL A 40 -16.63 -4.45 13.03
CA VAL A 40 -15.82 -3.29 13.45
C VAL A 40 -14.74 -3.69 14.46
N ILE A 41 -15.08 -4.47 15.48
CA ILE A 41 -14.12 -4.89 16.52
C ILE A 41 -13.08 -5.86 15.93
N GLY A 42 -13.51 -6.85 15.17
CA GLY A 42 -12.61 -7.84 14.58
C GLY A 42 -11.64 -7.22 13.57
N THR A 43 -12.15 -6.38 12.69
CA THR A 43 -11.35 -5.62 11.72
C THR A 43 -10.36 -4.68 12.40
N ALA A 44 -10.81 -3.87 13.37
CA ALA A 44 -9.92 -2.98 14.11
C ALA A 44 -8.78 -3.72 14.80
N ALA A 45 -9.09 -4.85 15.46
CA ALA A 45 -8.08 -5.68 16.12
C ALA A 45 -7.08 -6.27 15.11
N ALA A 46 -7.55 -6.77 13.96
CA ALA A 46 -6.68 -7.31 12.91
C ALA A 46 -5.76 -6.23 12.35
N ILE A 47 -6.27 -5.06 12.02
CA ILE A 47 -5.51 -3.92 11.51
C ILE A 47 -4.41 -3.50 12.48
N LEU A 48 -4.73 -3.36 13.77
CA LEU A 48 -3.74 -2.98 14.78
C LEU A 48 -2.60 -4.01 14.87
N VAL A 49 -2.91 -5.29 14.85
CA VAL A 49 -1.89 -6.34 14.89
C VAL A 49 -1.08 -6.38 13.60
N LEU A 50 -1.72 -6.37 12.43
CA LEU A 50 -1.04 -6.41 11.13
C LEU A 50 -0.08 -5.25 10.94
N ASN A 51 -0.57 -4.01 11.14
CA ASN A 51 0.26 -2.82 10.99
C ASN A 51 1.35 -2.73 12.07
N GLY A 52 1.08 -3.20 13.29
CA GLY A 52 2.09 -3.30 14.34
C GLY A 52 3.24 -4.22 13.93
N LEU A 53 2.92 -5.43 13.46
CA LEU A 53 3.90 -6.38 12.95
C LEU A 53 4.66 -5.81 11.73
N ALA A 54 3.96 -5.15 10.82
CA ALA A 54 4.55 -4.54 9.63
C ALA A 54 5.58 -3.45 10.00
N VAL A 55 5.23 -2.54 10.88
CA VAL A 55 6.12 -1.44 11.32
C VAL A 55 7.31 -1.97 12.09
N ILE A 56 7.12 -2.98 12.97
CA ILE A 56 8.22 -3.64 13.69
C ILE A 56 9.15 -4.33 12.70
N ALA A 57 8.62 -5.10 11.75
CA ALA A 57 9.42 -5.78 10.74
C ALA A 57 10.23 -4.77 9.90
N GLY A 58 9.60 -3.67 9.47
CA GLY A 58 10.28 -2.59 8.75
C GLY A 58 11.38 -1.94 9.58
N GLY A 59 11.10 -1.61 10.84
CA GLY A 59 12.06 -1.02 11.75
C GLY A 59 13.26 -1.93 12.05
N LEU A 60 13.03 -3.24 12.19
CA LEU A 60 14.12 -4.22 12.33
C LEU A 60 14.98 -4.27 11.07
N LEU A 61 14.39 -4.24 9.88
CA LEU A 61 15.13 -4.13 8.62
C LEU A 61 16.03 -2.89 8.61
N ASN A 62 15.53 -1.76 9.10
CA ASN A 62 16.34 -0.54 9.23
C ASN A 62 17.55 -0.77 10.12
N GLU A 63 17.38 -1.37 11.31
CA GLU A 63 18.48 -1.64 12.24
C GLU A 63 19.55 -2.56 11.64
N PHE A 64 19.14 -3.62 10.94
CA PHE A 64 20.08 -4.54 10.27
C PHE A 64 20.85 -3.88 9.12
N LEU A 65 20.25 -2.92 8.43
CA LEU A 65 20.79 -2.32 7.22
C LEU A 65 21.32 -0.89 7.43
N LYS A 66 21.51 -0.44 8.67
CA LYS A 66 22.04 0.92 9.00
C LYS A 66 23.24 1.33 8.17
N SER A 67 24.19 0.42 7.95
CA SER A 67 25.40 0.68 7.16
C SER A 67 25.13 0.78 5.65
N ASN A 68 23.95 0.37 5.21
CA ASN A 68 23.59 0.28 3.79
C ASN A 68 22.17 0.83 3.54
N LEU A 69 21.86 2.00 4.09
CA LEU A 69 20.53 2.64 3.97
C LEU A 69 20.07 2.80 2.52
N TRP A 70 20.99 2.86 1.55
CA TRP A 70 20.66 2.90 0.14
C TRP A 70 19.86 1.65 -0.31
N ILE A 71 20.11 0.47 0.30
CA ILE A 71 19.37 -0.78 0.00
C ILE A 71 17.91 -0.60 0.39
N ILE A 72 17.65 -0.09 1.59
CA ILE A 72 16.27 0.17 2.06
C ILE A 72 15.56 1.14 1.12
N LYS A 73 16.23 2.23 0.75
CA LYS A 73 15.66 3.22 -0.16
C LYS A 73 15.40 2.67 -1.56
N ALA A 74 16.27 1.79 -2.06
CA ALA A 74 16.11 1.12 -3.35
C ALA A 74 14.92 0.13 -3.33
N ILE A 75 14.81 -0.68 -2.26
CA ILE A 75 13.67 -1.59 -2.06
C ILE A 75 12.36 -0.82 -1.93
N ALA A 76 12.34 0.26 -1.13
CA ALA A 76 11.19 1.13 -1.00
C ALA A 76 10.75 1.72 -2.35
N CYS A 77 11.71 2.21 -3.13
CA CYS A 77 11.48 2.74 -4.47
C CYS A 77 10.86 1.67 -5.40
N ALA A 78 11.44 0.47 -5.42
CA ALA A 78 10.94 -0.66 -6.21
C ALA A 78 9.53 -1.08 -5.78
N ALA A 79 9.26 -1.16 -4.46
CA ALA A 79 7.95 -1.48 -3.92
C ALA A 79 6.90 -0.44 -4.33
N PHE A 80 7.20 0.84 -4.19
CA PHE A 80 6.27 1.89 -4.61
C PHE A 80 5.99 1.88 -6.11
N PHE A 81 6.98 1.64 -6.96
CA PHE A 81 6.73 1.48 -8.39
C PHE A 81 5.92 0.23 -8.71
N TYR A 82 6.19 -0.87 -8.02
CA TYR A 82 5.39 -2.10 -8.15
C TYR A 82 3.92 -1.84 -7.80
N PHE A 83 3.65 -1.22 -6.63
CA PHE A 83 2.28 -0.89 -6.21
C PHE A 83 1.60 0.10 -7.15
N SER A 84 2.36 1.08 -7.68
CA SER A 84 1.84 2.00 -8.67
C SER A 84 1.34 1.24 -9.92
N VAL A 85 2.16 0.37 -10.49
CA VAL A 85 1.78 -0.41 -11.68
C VAL A 85 0.62 -1.37 -11.38
N THR A 86 0.65 -2.07 -10.25
CA THR A 86 -0.41 -3.02 -9.88
C THR A 86 -1.73 -2.34 -9.52
N SER A 87 -1.70 -1.08 -9.04
CA SER A 87 -2.92 -0.28 -8.84
C SER A 87 -3.70 -0.01 -10.13
N LEU A 88 -3.09 -0.22 -11.31
CA LEU A 88 -3.78 -0.16 -12.61
C LEU A 88 -4.38 -1.51 -13.03
N ALA A 89 -4.04 -2.60 -12.35
CA ALA A 89 -4.66 -3.90 -12.60
C ALA A 89 -6.12 -3.89 -12.12
N SER A 90 -7.00 -4.55 -12.87
CA SER A 90 -8.34 -4.83 -12.39
C SER A 90 -8.24 -5.94 -11.35
N ASP A 91 -8.72 -5.74 -10.14
CA ASP A 91 -8.81 -6.79 -9.12
C ASP A 91 -10.01 -7.68 -9.49
N ASP A 92 -9.81 -8.67 -10.38
CA ASP A 92 -10.82 -9.68 -10.73
C ASP A 92 -10.74 -10.93 -9.82
N ASP A 93 -9.96 -10.87 -8.73
CA ASP A 93 -9.87 -11.96 -7.77
C ASP A 93 -11.01 -11.88 -6.74
N ASP A 94 -12.13 -12.49 -7.06
CA ASP A 94 -13.20 -12.82 -6.10
C ASP A 94 -12.68 -13.85 -5.10
N GLU A 95 -11.91 -13.40 -4.09
CA GLU A 95 -11.66 -14.23 -2.91
C GLU A 95 -12.95 -14.35 -2.12
N GLU A 96 -13.63 -15.49 -2.23
CA GLU A 96 -14.77 -15.84 -1.38
C GLU A 96 -14.36 -15.71 0.09
N ALA A 97 -15.15 -14.95 0.86
CA ALA A 97 -14.98 -14.84 2.31
C ALA A 97 -15.02 -16.25 2.92
N GLY A 98 -13.85 -16.80 3.25
CA GLY A 98 -13.71 -18.14 3.78
C GLY A 98 -14.57 -18.36 5.02
N ASP A 99 -15.24 -19.52 5.10
CA ASP A 99 -16.01 -19.92 6.28
C ASP A 99 -15.06 -20.15 7.45
N SER A 100 -15.01 -19.18 8.36
CA SER A 100 -14.19 -19.31 9.57
C SER A 100 -14.86 -20.25 10.56
N LYS A 101 -14.08 -21.23 11.07
CA LYS A 101 -14.54 -22.25 12.04
C LYS A 101 -14.70 -21.72 13.48
N PHE A 102 -14.64 -20.41 13.70
CA PHE A 102 -14.69 -19.83 15.03
C PHE A 102 -16.13 -19.53 15.46
N ASN A 103 -16.52 -20.03 16.64
CA ASN A 103 -17.83 -19.77 17.24
C ASN A 103 -17.98 -18.34 17.79
N PHE A 104 -16.89 -17.61 17.98
CA PHE A 104 -16.88 -16.24 18.48
C PHE A 104 -16.76 -15.25 17.31
N ALA A 105 -17.85 -14.58 16.97
CA ALA A 105 -17.97 -13.75 15.78
C ALA A 105 -16.85 -12.69 15.58
N PRO A 106 -16.41 -11.91 16.61
CA PRO A 106 -15.29 -10.97 16.41
C PRO A 106 -13.97 -11.67 16.04
N LEU A 107 -13.71 -12.87 16.57
CA LEU A 107 -12.51 -13.64 16.25
C LEU A 107 -12.58 -14.23 14.84
N ALA A 108 -13.77 -14.62 14.40
CA ALA A 108 -14.01 -15.06 13.04
C ALA A 108 -13.68 -13.94 12.03
N VAL A 109 -14.21 -12.74 12.27
CA VAL A 109 -13.93 -11.54 11.46
C VAL A 109 -12.44 -11.20 11.50
N PHE A 110 -11.84 -11.18 12.71
CA PHE A 110 -10.39 -10.94 12.86
C PHE A 110 -9.57 -11.90 12.00
N ALA A 111 -9.82 -13.20 12.11
CA ALA A 111 -9.03 -14.21 11.40
C ALA A 111 -9.19 -14.09 9.88
N THR A 112 -10.42 -13.90 9.40
CA THR A 112 -10.68 -13.76 7.96
C THR A 112 -10.03 -12.49 7.41
N PHE A 113 -10.22 -11.35 8.08
CA PHE A 113 -9.60 -10.09 7.68
C PHE A 113 -8.08 -10.15 7.75
N PHE A 114 -7.54 -10.75 8.84
CA PHE A 114 -6.09 -10.90 9.01
C PHE A 114 -5.45 -11.69 7.86
N VAL A 115 -6.08 -12.78 7.43
CA VAL A 115 -5.56 -13.59 6.32
C VAL A 115 -5.70 -12.86 4.99
N ALA A 116 -6.83 -12.17 4.75
CA ALA A 116 -7.07 -11.42 3.51
C ALA A 116 -6.07 -10.26 3.32
N GLU A 117 -5.70 -9.59 4.43
CA GLU A 117 -4.77 -8.45 4.42
C GLU A 117 -3.29 -8.85 4.55
N LEU A 118 -3.00 -10.14 4.86
CA LEU A 118 -1.62 -10.56 5.07
C LEU A 118 -0.82 -10.47 3.76
N GLY A 119 0.16 -9.57 3.72
CA GLY A 119 1.02 -9.35 2.56
C GLY A 119 0.47 -8.39 1.52
N ASP A 120 -0.65 -7.72 1.79
CA ASP A 120 -1.23 -6.74 0.87
C ASP A 120 -0.38 -5.45 0.75
N LYS A 121 -0.71 -4.63 -0.24
CA LYS A 121 -0.01 -3.35 -0.57
C LYS A 121 0.07 -2.38 0.60
N THR A 122 -0.96 -2.31 1.42
CA THR A 122 -1.00 -1.43 2.61
C THR A 122 -0.07 -1.91 3.72
N GLN A 123 0.01 -3.22 3.96
CA GLN A 123 0.98 -3.81 4.89
C GLN A 123 2.42 -3.58 4.43
N LEU A 124 2.71 -3.80 3.13
CA LEU A 124 4.04 -3.54 2.57
C LEU A 124 4.38 -2.04 2.60
N THR A 125 3.40 -1.16 2.46
CA THR A 125 3.56 0.28 2.65
C THR A 125 3.97 0.61 4.10
N ALA A 126 3.30 0.02 5.10
CA ALA A 126 3.65 0.20 6.51
C ALA A 126 5.07 -0.33 6.83
N ILE A 127 5.46 -1.49 6.29
CA ILE A 127 6.83 -2.02 6.36
C ILE A 127 7.82 -1.00 5.78
N THR A 128 7.53 -0.44 4.62
CA THR A 128 8.40 0.52 3.92
C THR A 128 8.59 1.80 4.73
N PHE A 129 7.52 2.35 5.30
CA PHE A 129 7.62 3.51 6.20
C PHE A 129 8.41 3.18 7.47
N GLY A 130 8.18 2.01 8.08
CA GLY A 130 8.94 1.52 9.23
C GLY A 130 10.43 1.37 8.91
N ALA A 131 10.75 0.77 7.76
CA ALA A 131 12.13 0.57 7.31
C ALA A 131 12.85 1.89 6.99
N THR A 132 12.15 2.89 6.49
CA THR A 132 12.77 4.19 6.18
C THR A 132 12.99 5.08 7.38
N ASN A 133 12.24 4.89 8.46
CA ASN A 133 12.30 5.74 9.67
C ASN A 133 12.99 5.05 10.87
N GLY A 134 13.07 3.72 10.88
CA GLY A 134 13.67 2.93 11.95
C GLY A 134 12.77 2.77 13.18
N LEU A 135 13.27 2.09 14.22
CA LEU A 135 12.55 1.88 15.48
C LEU A 135 12.80 3.07 16.42
N ASN A 136 11.87 4.00 16.45
CA ASN A 136 11.90 5.19 17.30
C ASN A 136 10.47 5.67 17.59
N MET A 137 10.28 6.85 18.15
CA MET A 137 8.94 7.42 18.42
C MET A 137 8.10 7.60 17.15
N ASP A 138 8.73 7.77 15.99
CA ASP A 138 8.03 7.87 14.70
C ASP A 138 7.40 6.53 14.28
N SER A 139 7.91 5.39 14.76
CA SER A 139 7.30 4.07 14.53
C SER A 139 5.89 3.98 15.11
N ILE A 140 5.66 4.59 16.28
CA ILE A 140 4.32 4.67 16.89
C ILE A 140 3.40 5.52 16.01
N ASN A 141 3.90 6.65 15.51
CA ASN A 141 3.13 7.51 14.61
C ASN A 141 2.78 6.79 13.30
N ILE A 142 3.72 6.03 12.73
CA ILE A 142 3.50 5.22 11.52
C ILE A 142 2.45 4.15 11.80
N TRP A 143 2.57 3.41 12.90
CA TRP A 143 1.63 2.38 13.30
C TRP A 143 0.21 2.95 13.48
N VAL A 144 0.06 4.03 14.23
CA VAL A 144 -1.24 4.65 14.49
C VAL A 144 -1.82 5.24 13.20
N ALA A 145 -1.01 5.95 12.42
CA ALA A 145 -1.46 6.57 11.17
C ALA A 145 -1.89 5.54 10.13
N SER A 146 -1.11 4.47 9.92
CA SER A 146 -1.47 3.39 9.00
C SER A 146 -2.73 2.66 9.46
N SER A 147 -2.85 2.40 10.77
CA SER A 147 -4.03 1.72 11.31
C SER A 147 -5.30 2.58 11.20
N ILE A 148 -5.22 3.87 11.46
CA ILE A 148 -6.36 4.79 11.29
C ILE A 148 -6.70 4.93 9.80
N GLY A 149 -5.70 5.07 8.93
CA GLY A 149 -5.89 5.20 7.48
C GLY A 149 -6.60 3.99 6.89
N LEU A 150 -6.11 2.79 7.18
CA LEU A 150 -6.68 1.54 6.72
C LEU A 150 -8.11 1.35 7.27
N PHE A 151 -8.29 1.48 8.58
CA PHE A 151 -9.60 1.32 9.21
C PHE A 151 -10.64 2.32 8.68
N ALA A 152 -10.25 3.59 8.50
CA ALA A 152 -11.16 4.61 7.97
C ALA A 152 -11.54 4.31 6.51
N ALA A 153 -10.60 3.86 5.68
CA ALA A 153 -10.88 3.48 4.30
C ALA A 153 -11.87 2.30 4.24
N ASP A 154 -11.64 1.26 5.04
CA ASP A 154 -12.50 0.09 5.10
C ASP A 154 -13.92 0.42 5.55
N ILE A 155 -14.07 1.19 6.63
CA ILE A 155 -15.39 1.58 7.13
C ILE A 155 -16.12 2.48 6.13
N ILE A 156 -15.42 3.45 5.54
CA ILE A 156 -16.01 4.34 4.52
C ILE A 156 -16.37 3.54 3.27
N GLY A 157 -15.47 2.68 2.79
CA GLY A 157 -15.73 1.84 1.63
C GLY A 157 -16.90 0.88 1.87
N MET A 158 -16.95 0.22 3.03
CA MET A 158 -18.08 -0.62 3.42
C MET A 158 -19.39 0.17 3.46
N MET A 159 -19.40 1.39 4.01
CA MET A 159 -20.58 2.24 4.04
C MET A 159 -21.01 2.67 2.63
N ILE A 160 -20.06 3.12 1.81
CA ILE A 160 -20.32 3.52 0.42
C ILE A 160 -20.87 2.34 -0.36
N GLY A 161 -20.23 1.19 -0.30
CA GLY A 161 -20.69 -0.03 -0.97
C GLY A 161 -22.08 -0.47 -0.53
N TYR A 162 -22.37 -0.40 0.77
CA TYR A 162 -23.68 -0.72 1.32
C TYR A 162 -24.77 0.25 0.82
N PHE A 163 -24.50 1.56 0.78
CA PHE A 163 -25.48 2.57 0.34
C PHE A 163 -25.62 2.66 -1.18
N LEU A 164 -24.53 2.48 -1.94
CA LEU A 164 -24.55 2.62 -3.39
C LEU A 164 -24.89 1.33 -4.14
N HIS A 165 -25.18 0.23 -3.45
CA HIS A 165 -25.50 -1.07 -4.08
C HIS A 165 -24.46 -1.47 -5.14
N GLY A 166 -23.17 -1.36 -4.81
CA GLY A 166 -22.07 -1.81 -5.68
C GLY A 166 -21.70 -0.87 -6.84
N LYS A 167 -22.20 0.36 -6.87
CA LYS A 167 -21.78 1.38 -7.85
C LYS A 167 -20.69 2.30 -7.26
N THR A 168 -19.57 1.71 -6.85
CA THR A 168 -18.40 2.50 -6.44
C THR A 168 -17.60 2.92 -7.66
N PRO A 169 -17.07 4.15 -7.72
CA PRO A 169 -16.19 4.59 -8.81
C PRO A 169 -14.76 4.07 -8.59
N ASP A 170 -14.55 2.75 -8.68
CA ASP A 170 -13.28 2.10 -8.38
C ASP A 170 -12.12 2.68 -9.19
N SER A 171 -12.34 2.97 -10.47
CA SER A 171 -11.31 3.51 -11.37
C SER A 171 -10.66 4.82 -10.87
N PHE A 172 -11.39 5.67 -10.17
CA PHE A 172 -10.82 6.92 -9.63
C PHE A 172 -9.80 6.65 -8.52
N PHE A 173 -10.12 5.74 -7.60
CA PHE A 173 -9.22 5.40 -6.49
C PHE A 173 -7.98 4.64 -6.99
N HIS A 174 -8.12 3.77 -7.98
CA HIS A 174 -6.99 3.09 -8.63
C HIS A 174 -6.02 4.10 -9.28
N ILE A 175 -6.53 5.09 -10.02
CA ILE A 175 -5.70 6.14 -10.63
C ILE A 175 -5.02 7.00 -9.55
N LEU A 176 -5.72 7.32 -8.47
CA LEU A 176 -5.17 8.13 -7.38
C LEU A 176 -4.07 7.36 -6.62
N ALA A 177 -4.30 6.08 -6.32
CA ALA A 177 -3.28 5.20 -5.72
C ALA A 177 -2.06 5.06 -6.64
N PHE A 178 -2.27 4.82 -7.94
CA PHE A 178 -1.21 4.83 -8.95
C PHE A 178 -0.37 6.10 -8.87
N ALA A 179 -1.01 7.28 -8.88
CA ALA A 179 -0.30 8.56 -8.87
C ALA A 179 0.52 8.76 -7.58
N ILE A 180 -0.06 8.43 -6.42
CA ILE A 180 0.62 8.56 -5.12
C ILE A 180 1.83 7.63 -5.04
N PHE A 181 1.67 6.36 -5.36
CA PHE A 181 2.79 5.42 -5.33
C PHE A 181 3.87 5.77 -6.35
N ALA A 182 3.51 6.25 -7.55
CA ALA A 182 4.48 6.76 -8.52
C ALA A 182 5.29 7.93 -7.93
N VAL A 183 4.63 8.92 -7.32
CA VAL A 183 5.31 10.06 -6.68
C VAL A 183 6.27 9.58 -5.59
N PHE A 184 5.85 8.66 -4.70
CA PHE A 184 6.74 8.12 -3.68
C PHE A 184 7.93 7.36 -4.27
N GLY A 185 7.74 6.60 -5.33
CA GLY A 185 8.82 5.94 -6.05
C GLY A 185 9.84 6.95 -6.56
N PHE A 186 9.39 7.98 -7.27
CA PHE A 186 10.27 9.03 -7.83
C PHE A 186 10.91 9.92 -6.75
N VAL A 187 10.28 10.17 -5.62
CA VAL A 187 10.86 10.95 -4.51
C VAL A 187 11.94 10.15 -3.77
N ASN A 188 11.79 8.83 -3.63
CA ASN A 188 12.78 7.99 -2.96
C ASN A 188 13.97 7.62 -3.86
N LEU A 189 13.82 7.63 -5.17
CA LEU A 189 14.87 7.24 -6.12
C LEU A 189 16.16 8.08 -6.01
N PRO A 190 16.12 9.42 -5.98
CA PRO A 190 17.32 10.23 -5.78
C PRO A 190 18.03 9.91 -4.47
N SER A 191 17.27 9.66 -3.39
CA SER A 191 17.83 9.31 -2.08
C SER A 191 18.58 7.97 -2.12
N ALA A 192 18.03 6.97 -2.83
CA ALA A 192 18.67 5.68 -2.99
C ALA A 192 20.00 5.81 -3.76
N VAL A 193 20.00 6.53 -4.89
CA VAL A 193 21.20 6.74 -5.72
C VAL A 193 22.24 7.57 -4.98
N TYR A 194 21.82 8.64 -4.29
CA TYR A 194 22.74 9.50 -3.53
C TYR A 194 23.46 8.72 -2.42
N LEU A 195 22.72 7.94 -1.61
CA LEU A 195 23.32 7.12 -0.55
C LEU A 195 24.19 5.98 -1.07
N PHE A 196 23.89 5.48 -2.26
CA PHE A 196 24.75 4.49 -2.93
C PHE A 196 26.12 5.09 -3.32
N LEU A 197 26.09 6.31 -3.90
CA LEU A 197 27.31 7.01 -4.33
C LEU A 197 28.12 7.56 -3.13
N ASN A 198 27.44 8.01 -2.07
CA ASN A 198 28.02 8.69 -0.91
C ASN A 198 27.68 7.90 0.37
N LYS A 199 28.26 6.70 0.49
CA LYS A 199 28.00 5.81 1.65
C LYS A 199 28.27 6.51 2.97
N GLY A 200 27.26 6.49 3.85
CA GLY A 200 27.35 7.07 5.19
C GLY A 200 27.15 8.60 5.26
N ALA A 201 26.83 9.25 4.14
CA ALA A 201 26.50 10.67 4.12
C ALA A 201 25.09 10.93 4.65
N GLU A 202 24.90 12.11 5.26
CA GLU A 202 23.56 12.61 5.56
C GLU A 202 22.84 12.99 4.27
N LEU A 203 21.50 12.79 4.25
CA LEU A 203 20.68 13.14 3.09
C LEU A 203 20.49 14.65 3.01
N PRO A 204 20.95 15.30 1.94
CA PRO A 204 20.63 16.71 1.67
C PRO A 204 19.20 16.89 1.20
N GLY A 205 18.75 18.11 0.99
CA GLY A 205 17.46 18.41 0.42
C GLY A 205 17.29 17.79 -1.00
N PHE A 206 16.05 17.49 -1.39
CA PHE A 206 15.75 16.82 -2.67
C PHE A 206 16.38 17.51 -3.89
N ILE A 207 16.30 18.84 -3.97
CA ILE A 207 16.88 19.60 -5.09
C ILE A 207 18.42 19.54 -5.08
N GLU A 208 19.03 19.57 -3.89
CA GLU A 208 20.48 19.47 -3.73
C GLU A 208 20.98 18.07 -4.14
N MET A 209 20.24 17.01 -3.79
CA MET A 209 20.56 15.66 -4.26
C MET A 209 20.59 15.57 -5.78
N ILE A 210 19.57 16.09 -6.45
CA ILE A 210 19.52 16.06 -7.93
C ILE A 210 20.67 16.83 -8.55
N LYS A 211 21.10 17.94 -7.94
CA LYS A 211 22.21 18.76 -8.43
C LYS A 211 23.59 18.20 -8.07
N SER A 212 23.69 17.35 -7.04
CA SER A 212 24.97 16.90 -6.50
C SER A 212 25.74 15.95 -7.42
N ALA A 213 25.04 15.18 -8.27
CA ALA A 213 25.66 14.26 -9.20
C ALA A 213 24.83 14.15 -10.49
N SER A 214 25.49 14.31 -11.64
CA SER A 214 24.86 14.21 -12.97
C SER A 214 24.26 12.82 -13.24
N VAL A 215 24.69 11.80 -12.50
CA VAL A 215 24.16 10.43 -12.59
C VAL A 215 22.71 10.34 -12.12
N ILE A 216 22.30 11.14 -11.13
CA ILE A 216 20.95 11.05 -10.54
C ILE A 216 19.85 11.37 -11.57
N PRO A 217 19.87 12.50 -12.29
CA PRO A 217 18.90 12.77 -13.33
C PRO A 217 18.89 11.72 -14.46
N VAL A 218 20.05 11.17 -14.82
CA VAL A 218 20.15 10.11 -15.83
C VAL A 218 19.44 8.85 -15.35
N VAL A 219 19.70 8.39 -14.13
CA VAL A 219 19.03 7.23 -13.53
C VAL A 219 17.52 7.48 -13.43
N MET A 220 17.09 8.67 -12.99
CA MET A 220 15.68 9.04 -12.97
C MET A 220 15.04 8.94 -14.35
N GLY A 221 15.70 9.43 -15.38
CA GLY A 221 15.23 9.32 -16.77
C GLY A 221 15.07 7.87 -17.24
N ILE A 222 16.07 7.02 -16.97
CA ILE A 222 16.03 5.59 -17.31
C ILE A 222 14.86 4.90 -16.58
N VAL A 223 14.74 5.13 -15.28
CA VAL A 223 13.66 4.54 -14.47
C VAL A 223 12.29 5.04 -14.95
N ALA A 224 12.16 6.31 -15.34
CA ALA A 224 10.90 6.84 -15.87
C ALA A 224 10.51 6.13 -17.19
N VAL A 225 11.46 5.87 -18.10
CA VAL A 225 11.20 5.13 -19.34
C VAL A 225 10.77 3.69 -19.05
N VAL A 226 11.49 2.99 -18.15
CA VAL A 226 11.16 1.61 -17.75
C VAL A 226 9.78 1.57 -17.09
N PHE A 227 9.51 2.50 -16.19
CA PHE A 227 8.22 2.61 -15.51
C PHE A 227 7.07 2.84 -16.50
N ALA A 228 7.23 3.76 -17.47
CA ALA A 228 6.24 3.98 -18.51
C ALA A 228 6.01 2.72 -19.38
N ALA A 229 7.07 1.97 -19.69
CA ALA A 229 6.95 0.70 -20.41
C ALA A 229 6.17 -0.35 -19.59
N CYS A 230 6.41 -0.46 -18.27
CA CYS A 230 5.67 -1.35 -17.39
C CYS A 230 4.17 -0.97 -17.32
N CYS A 231 3.86 0.33 -17.20
CA CYS A 231 2.47 0.82 -17.22
C CYS A 231 1.79 0.49 -18.56
N GLY A 232 2.48 0.70 -19.69
CA GLY A 232 1.97 0.34 -21.02
C GLY A 232 1.70 -1.15 -21.17
N LEU A 233 2.60 -1.99 -20.65
CA LEU A 233 2.42 -3.45 -20.64
C LEU A 233 1.20 -3.86 -19.79
N GLN A 234 1.06 -3.30 -18.59
CA GLN A 234 -0.09 -3.58 -17.72
C GLN A 234 -1.40 -3.18 -18.38
N PHE A 235 -1.46 -2.01 -18.99
CA PHE A 235 -2.64 -1.55 -19.72
C PHE A 235 -2.99 -2.49 -20.90
N TRP A 236 -1.97 -2.95 -21.63
CA TRP A 236 -2.16 -3.90 -22.74
C TRP A 236 -2.67 -5.25 -22.25
N LEU A 237 -2.15 -5.79 -21.13
CA LEU A 237 -2.60 -7.02 -20.52
C LEU A 237 -4.08 -6.91 -20.08
N ASN A 238 -4.45 -5.86 -19.38
CA ASN A 238 -5.83 -5.63 -18.95
C ASN A 238 -6.80 -5.56 -20.15
N THR A 239 -6.39 -4.92 -21.24
CA THR A 239 -7.23 -4.84 -22.46
C THR A 239 -7.41 -6.20 -23.11
N ARG A 240 -6.36 -7.03 -23.12
CA ARG A 240 -6.40 -8.38 -23.69
C ARG A 240 -7.29 -9.33 -22.88
N ASP A 241 -7.25 -9.22 -21.56
CA ASP A 241 -8.05 -10.08 -20.69
C ASP A 241 -9.55 -9.74 -20.77
N LYS A 242 -9.90 -8.45 -20.88
CA LYS A 242 -11.28 -8.03 -21.17
C LYS A 242 -11.80 -8.60 -22.50
N GLN A 243 -10.99 -8.56 -23.56
CA GLN A 243 -11.39 -9.14 -24.86
C GLN A 243 -11.62 -10.66 -24.81
N LYS A 244 -10.81 -11.38 -24.03
CA LYS A 244 -11.00 -12.83 -23.86
C LYS A 244 -12.28 -13.14 -23.09
N MET A 245 -12.62 -12.36 -22.08
CA MET A 245 -13.83 -12.53 -21.29
C MET A 245 -15.08 -12.26 -22.14
N GLU A 246 -15.08 -11.22 -22.99
CA GLU A 246 -16.16 -10.92 -23.91
C GLU A 246 -16.37 -12.03 -24.96
N MET A 247 -15.30 -12.69 -25.44
CA MET A 247 -15.42 -13.83 -26.36
C MET A 247 -16.02 -15.05 -25.69
N HIS A 248 -15.69 -15.34 -24.43
CA HIS A 248 -16.25 -16.48 -23.69
C HIS A 248 -17.74 -16.31 -23.31
N ILE A 249 -18.21 -15.07 -23.21
CA ILE A 249 -19.62 -14.77 -22.90
C ILE A 249 -20.49 -14.84 -24.18
N SER A 250 -19.87 -14.73 -25.37
CA SER A 250 -20.57 -14.77 -26.67
C SER A 250 -20.71 -16.16 -27.29
N GLU A 251 -20.08 -17.18 -26.68
CA GLU A 251 -20.24 -18.61 -27.00
C GLU A 251 -21.24 -19.26 -26.06
#